data_8ef296049e7f5728d4f0a4b75d76f70b
#
_entry.id   8ef296049e7f5728d4f0a4b75d76f70b
#
_cell.length_a   1.000
_cell.length_b   1.000
_cell.length_c   1.000
_cell.angle_alpha   90.00
_cell.angle_beta   90.00
_cell.angle_gamma   90.00
#
_symmetry.space_group_name_H-M   'P 1'
#
loop_
_entity.id
_entity.type
_entity.pdbx_description
1 polymer ?
#
loop_
_entity_poly.entity_id
_entity_poly.type
_entity_poly.pdbx_seq_one_letter_code
_entity_poly.pdbx_strand_id
1 'polypeptide(L)'
;SNNSSQTTKPTSEKPEKKNMSISDVYNYVYDLASREYLASHEDVKTTSVNSYSSKVKSISLDIYNDKTSYGTGTVVETENSTSEVSKEDTFKYRAKSQKEKVKIEDSIKELNFLYMVESYENDSFYTSGYSDALGRLAVVKNANEATDLGLATGQYILEKNLDTYVTSNAVNSVYKFIDENIVNNESLNTSSLSFEYYDDKDGNTTYSFSTEYKNDNSDVDVSTGTVVDIDVLFTVNNDENMTSFKTSYKVVEGDTSGDSSLAYIKNDINEGTITYGEKQAPSTEAIDVNNYFINDVIDIDVFDKNTNQPTALNKDQIPASTTAIYAKPKTYSPATALDADFSYLIPKSSCNTSYATVNSAGNGFNLKNARGQTITLTYECNYKNESGVWDSKDISVTITISKYDDAESIKFSEIKSSDQSPTKEDSYKNELIIGKTYTLDKSKVSVNPSSADQEVTITSSDPSIIKAKKNADGVYVLTPLSEGSVTLTIASVRNPEIKKEVTLKAYTPMTPSEISTYFMGKTFEYVSSYGYTNVITFNSTTKSGTISSSGSSKVTKFNWESTKAGYISLYDCVPDGNDENEDIEGNFGYSKSFIVTADKNLYVERPNYYDMHYFVLKV
;
A
#
# COMPACT_ATOMS: atom_id res chain seq x y z
N SER A 1 -76.62 14.17 54.91
CA SER A 1 -76.59 14.49 53.49
C SER A 1 -75.10 14.61 53.02
N ASN A 2 -74.57 13.55 52.50
CA ASN A 2 -73.26 13.52 51.94
C ASN A 2 -73.33 13.83 50.42
N ASN A 3 -72.82 14.96 50.05
CA ASN A 3 -72.51 15.26 48.64
C ASN A 3 -71.04 14.90 48.33
N SER A 4 -70.85 13.77 47.70
CA SER A 4 -69.60 13.41 47.09
C SER A 4 -69.52 13.99 45.67
N SER A 5 -68.78 15.06 45.47
CA SER A 5 -68.44 15.54 44.15
C SER A 5 -67.35 14.62 43.56
N GLN A 6 -67.73 13.81 42.60
CA GLN A 6 -66.78 13.11 41.71
C GLN A 6 -66.14 14.14 40.82
N THR A 7 -64.83 14.39 41.03
CA THR A 7 -63.99 15.06 40.09
C THR A 7 -63.67 14.06 38.98
N THR A 8 -64.28 14.20 37.83
CA THR A 8 -63.91 13.52 36.59
C THR A 8 -62.56 14.04 36.14
N LYS A 9 -61.59 13.16 36.18
CA LYS A 9 -60.29 13.38 35.60
C LYS A 9 -60.44 13.61 34.09
N PRO A 10 -59.88 14.67 33.50
CA PRO A 10 -59.99 14.86 32.05
C PRO A 10 -59.27 13.70 31.36
N THR A 11 -60.03 12.90 30.63
CA THR A 11 -59.46 11.98 29.64
C THR A 11 -58.83 12.80 28.56
N SER A 12 -57.49 12.82 28.49
CA SER A 12 -56.79 13.38 27.36
C SER A 12 -57.13 12.51 26.13
N GLU A 13 -57.99 13.02 25.27
CA GLU A 13 -58.23 12.42 23.97
C GLU A 13 -56.87 12.37 23.24
N LYS A 14 -56.47 11.16 22.82
CA LYS A 14 -55.31 11.00 21.97
C LYS A 14 -55.57 11.71 20.64
N PRO A 15 -54.64 12.51 20.13
CA PRO A 15 -54.85 13.20 18.87
C PRO A 15 -55.13 12.21 17.73
N GLU A 16 -56.04 12.61 16.82
CA GLU A 16 -56.41 11.79 15.67
C GLU A 16 -55.24 11.68 14.72
N LYS A 17 -54.83 10.46 14.43
CA LYS A 17 -53.73 10.18 13.47
C LYS A 17 -54.30 10.11 12.05
N LYS A 18 -53.59 10.74 11.14
CA LYS A 18 -53.82 10.75 9.68
C LYS A 18 -52.61 10.15 8.96
N ASN A 19 -52.78 9.79 7.69
CA ASN A 19 -51.74 9.24 6.87
C ASN A 19 -51.37 10.18 5.70
N MET A 20 -50.08 10.22 5.36
CA MET A 20 -49.54 10.92 4.23
C MET A 20 -48.60 10.02 3.44
N SER A 21 -48.68 10.04 2.12
CA SER A 21 -47.84 9.20 1.27
C SER A 21 -46.34 9.52 1.45
N ILE A 22 -45.48 8.55 1.18
CA ILE A 22 -44.04 8.75 1.19
C ILE A 22 -43.64 9.89 0.25
N SER A 23 -44.19 9.91 -0.96
CA SER A 23 -43.91 10.96 -1.95
C SER A 23 -44.32 12.36 -1.45
N ASP A 24 -45.47 12.51 -0.81
CA ASP A 24 -45.94 13.80 -0.30
C ASP A 24 -45.06 14.28 0.87
N VAL A 25 -44.67 13.40 1.78
CA VAL A 25 -43.75 13.76 2.88
C VAL A 25 -42.39 14.11 2.36
N TYR A 26 -41.86 13.35 1.40
CA TYR A 26 -40.58 13.62 0.76
C TYR A 26 -40.56 15.02 0.14
N ASN A 27 -41.57 15.37 -0.66
CA ASN A 27 -41.70 16.69 -1.25
C ASN A 27 -41.87 17.78 -0.19
N TYR A 28 -42.61 17.50 0.87
CA TYR A 28 -42.83 18.45 1.95
C TYR A 28 -41.51 18.75 2.71
N VAL A 29 -40.74 17.72 3.06
CA VAL A 29 -39.44 17.91 3.71
C VAL A 29 -38.45 18.60 2.78
N TYR A 30 -38.51 18.30 1.47
CA TYR A 30 -37.74 19.04 0.46
C TYR A 30 -38.09 20.55 0.49
N ASP A 31 -39.36 20.91 0.51
CA ASP A 31 -39.79 22.31 0.60
C ASP A 31 -39.31 22.97 1.90
N LEU A 32 -39.37 22.25 3.04
CA LEU A 32 -38.82 22.73 4.32
C LEU A 32 -37.33 23.00 4.24
N ALA A 33 -36.58 22.11 3.59
CA ALA A 33 -35.12 22.24 3.41
C ALA A 33 -34.73 23.34 2.43
N SER A 34 -35.62 23.72 1.51
CA SER A 34 -35.39 24.66 0.41
C SER A 34 -35.81 26.10 0.72
N ARG A 35 -36.36 26.36 1.88
CA ARG A 35 -36.86 27.69 2.25
C ARG A 35 -35.74 28.69 2.42
N GLU A 36 -36.13 29.99 2.41
CA GLU A 36 -35.20 31.08 2.72
C GLU A 36 -34.52 30.86 4.08
N TYR A 37 -33.31 31.34 4.17
CA TYR A 37 -32.45 31.18 5.33
C TYR A 37 -33.01 31.89 6.56
N LEU A 38 -33.32 31.13 7.58
CA LEU A 38 -33.84 31.64 8.86
C LEU A 38 -32.75 31.51 9.93
N ALA A 39 -32.58 32.55 10.76
CA ALA A 39 -31.74 32.42 11.93
C ALA A 39 -32.32 31.37 12.88
N SER A 40 -31.47 30.49 13.36
CA SER A 40 -31.87 29.39 14.22
C SER A 40 -30.74 28.95 15.14
N HIS A 41 -31.14 28.19 16.15
CA HIS A 41 -30.23 27.43 17.00
C HIS A 41 -30.56 25.96 16.89
N GLU A 42 -29.58 25.12 16.60
CA GLU A 42 -29.75 23.67 16.50
C GLU A 42 -28.90 22.98 17.55
N ASP A 43 -29.50 22.06 18.29
CA ASP A 43 -28.80 21.08 19.11
C ASP A 43 -28.97 19.72 18.47
N VAL A 44 -27.90 19.14 17.96
CA VAL A 44 -27.93 17.88 17.19
C VAL A 44 -27.00 16.86 17.84
N LYS A 45 -27.50 15.64 17.96
CA LYS A 45 -26.75 14.50 18.45
C LYS A 45 -26.82 13.37 17.44
N THR A 46 -25.67 12.91 16.98
CA THR A 46 -25.51 11.75 16.12
C THR A 46 -24.86 10.62 16.92
N THR A 47 -25.51 9.46 16.93
CA THR A 47 -24.99 8.26 17.59
C THR A 47 -24.80 7.19 16.54
N SER A 48 -23.59 6.66 16.43
CA SER A 48 -23.24 5.52 15.58
C SER A 48 -22.73 4.39 16.45
N VAL A 49 -23.42 3.26 16.42
CA VAL A 49 -23.04 2.05 17.14
C VAL A 49 -22.72 0.95 16.14
N ASN A 50 -21.62 0.29 16.32
CA ASN A 50 -21.27 -0.95 15.61
C ASN A 50 -20.98 -2.08 16.63
N SER A 51 -20.58 -3.24 16.16
CA SER A 51 -20.32 -4.40 17.05
C SER A 51 -19.22 -4.15 18.09
N TYR A 52 -18.32 -3.20 17.86
CA TYR A 52 -17.11 -2.98 18.67
C TYR A 52 -17.14 -1.69 19.46
N SER A 53 -17.70 -0.63 18.89
CA SER A 53 -17.66 0.70 19.48
C SER A 53 -18.94 1.49 19.28
N SER A 54 -19.14 2.50 20.09
CA SER A 54 -20.14 3.53 19.89
C SER A 54 -19.46 4.89 19.78
N LYS A 55 -19.95 5.73 18.85
CA LYS A 55 -19.48 7.08 18.62
C LYS A 55 -20.66 8.04 18.75
N VAL A 56 -20.50 9.04 19.61
CA VAL A 56 -21.50 10.09 19.82
C VAL A 56 -20.89 11.43 19.46
N LYS A 57 -21.47 12.10 18.46
CA LYS A 57 -21.15 13.47 18.08
C LYS A 57 -22.30 14.37 18.48
N SER A 58 -22.03 15.38 19.30
CA SER A 58 -23.00 16.40 19.71
C SER A 58 -22.52 17.76 19.25
N ILE A 59 -23.41 18.55 18.67
CA ILE A 59 -23.14 19.91 18.23
C ILE A 59 -24.24 20.85 18.68
N SER A 60 -23.85 22.01 19.17
CA SER A 60 -24.71 23.15 19.43
C SER A 60 -24.34 24.25 18.43
N LEU A 61 -25.26 24.56 17.51
CA LEU A 61 -25.01 25.36 16.32
C LEU A 61 -25.93 26.57 16.25
N ASP A 62 -25.35 27.75 16.12
CA ASP A 62 -26.08 29.00 15.82
C ASP A 62 -25.99 29.29 14.32
N ILE A 63 -27.12 29.50 13.69
CA ILE A 63 -27.26 29.84 12.27
C ILE A 63 -27.79 31.28 12.16
N TYR A 64 -27.11 32.09 11.35
CA TYR A 64 -27.39 33.52 11.23
C TYR A 64 -28.01 33.89 9.90
N ASN A 65 -28.68 35.06 9.86
CA ASN A 65 -29.34 35.56 8.64
C ASN A 65 -28.40 35.83 7.46
N ASP A 66 -27.11 36.06 7.74
CA ASP A 66 -26.08 36.26 6.71
C ASP A 66 -25.53 34.94 6.12
N LYS A 67 -26.16 33.83 6.44
CA LYS A 67 -25.79 32.47 5.99
C LYS A 67 -24.46 31.97 6.58
N THR A 68 -24.08 32.48 7.73
CA THR A 68 -23.00 31.93 8.53
C THR A 68 -23.54 31.07 9.66
N SER A 69 -22.74 30.12 10.08
CA SER A 69 -23.06 29.22 11.22
C SER A 69 -21.83 29.07 12.10
N TYR A 70 -22.09 29.07 13.41
CA TYR A 70 -21.04 28.87 14.43
C TYR A 70 -21.54 27.88 15.47
N GLY A 71 -20.66 26.97 15.86
CA GLY A 71 -21.00 26.00 16.86
C GLY A 71 -19.81 25.41 17.59
N THR A 72 -20.14 24.73 18.66
CA THR A 72 -19.19 23.90 19.40
C THR A 72 -19.77 22.50 19.54
N GLY A 73 -18.91 21.52 19.61
CA GLY A 73 -19.35 20.15 19.74
C GLY A 73 -18.33 19.27 20.43
N THR A 74 -18.76 18.03 20.65
CA THR A 74 -17.95 16.98 21.23
C THR A 74 -18.09 15.71 20.42
N VAL A 75 -17.01 14.93 20.36
CA VAL A 75 -17.03 13.56 19.83
C VAL A 75 -16.53 12.63 20.91
N VAL A 76 -17.32 11.62 21.27
CA VAL A 76 -16.95 10.61 22.26
C VAL A 76 -17.05 9.23 21.62
N GLU A 77 -15.97 8.48 21.68
CA GLU A 77 -15.94 7.08 21.27
C GLU A 77 -15.76 6.18 22.49
N THR A 78 -16.56 5.11 22.55
CA THR A 78 -16.59 4.16 23.66
C THR A 78 -16.45 2.74 23.12
N GLU A 79 -15.61 1.92 23.72
CA GLU A 79 -15.53 0.49 23.39
C GLU A 79 -16.69 -0.27 24.04
N ASN A 80 -17.42 -1.06 23.24
CA ASN A 80 -18.60 -1.77 23.73
C ASN A 80 -18.26 -2.89 24.75
N SER A 81 -17.08 -3.51 24.61
CA SER A 81 -16.65 -4.61 25.48
C SER A 81 -16.30 -4.19 26.91
N THR A 82 -15.74 -2.99 27.05
CA THR A 82 -15.25 -2.47 28.35
C THR A 82 -16.08 -1.31 28.88
N SER A 83 -16.89 -0.68 28.03
CA SER A 83 -17.57 0.61 28.29
C SER A 83 -16.60 1.75 28.62
N GLU A 84 -15.35 1.60 28.23
CA GLU A 84 -14.33 2.62 28.41
C GLU A 84 -14.33 3.63 27.26
N VAL A 85 -14.18 4.90 27.59
CA VAL A 85 -14.02 5.97 26.60
C VAL A 85 -12.62 5.86 25.99
N SER A 86 -12.58 5.51 24.70
CA SER A 86 -11.34 5.37 23.95
C SER A 86 -10.85 6.71 23.37
N LYS A 87 -11.79 7.63 23.12
CA LYS A 87 -11.49 8.95 22.58
C LYS A 87 -12.54 9.96 22.99
N GLU A 88 -12.09 11.16 23.38
CA GLU A 88 -12.96 12.30 23.64
C GLU A 88 -12.28 13.55 23.08
N ASP A 89 -12.99 14.23 22.15
CA ASP A 89 -12.54 15.48 21.54
C ASP A 89 -13.63 16.53 21.60
N THR A 90 -13.21 17.78 21.77
CA THR A 90 -14.07 18.95 21.55
C THR A 90 -13.67 19.64 20.25
N PHE A 91 -14.64 20.26 19.58
CA PHE A 91 -14.37 20.95 18.33
C PHE A 91 -15.19 22.22 18.20
N LYS A 92 -14.68 23.14 17.36
CA LYS A 92 -15.39 24.32 16.90
C LYS A 92 -15.80 24.11 15.45
N TYR A 93 -17.05 24.42 15.15
CA TYR A 93 -17.61 24.38 13.81
C TYR A 93 -17.92 25.77 13.31
N ARG A 94 -17.55 26.04 12.07
CA ARG A 94 -17.90 27.26 11.35
C ARG A 94 -18.32 26.88 9.94
N ALA A 95 -19.36 27.51 9.45
CA ALA A 95 -19.79 27.36 8.06
C ALA A 95 -20.20 28.70 7.48
N LYS A 96 -20.00 28.85 6.19
CA LYS A 96 -20.47 30.01 5.43
C LYS A 96 -20.99 29.54 4.09
N SER A 97 -22.16 30.02 3.77
CA SER A 97 -22.66 29.90 2.42
C SER A 97 -22.52 31.23 1.69
N GLN A 98 -22.00 31.16 0.50
CA GLN A 98 -21.91 32.32 -0.38
C GLN A 98 -22.15 31.94 -1.83
N LYS A 99 -22.61 32.93 -2.62
CA LYS A 99 -22.73 32.76 -4.05
C LYS A 99 -21.36 32.93 -4.71
N GLU A 100 -21.07 31.98 -5.59
CA GLU A 100 -19.88 31.99 -6.44
C GLU A 100 -20.29 31.98 -7.90
N LYS A 101 -19.49 32.63 -8.72
CA LYS A 101 -19.61 32.54 -10.17
C LYS A 101 -18.87 31.33 -10.68
N VAL A 102 -19.54 30.50 -11.48
CA VAL A 102 -18.98 29.27 -12.04
C VAL A 102 -19.25 29.21 -13.53
N LYS A 103 -18.22 28.88 -14.30
CA LYS A 103 -18.37 28.62 -15.73
C LYS A 103 -18.83 27.18 -15.93
N ILE A 104 -19.99 27.02 -16.53
CA ILE A 104 -20.55 25.73 -16.92
C ILE A 104 -20.74 25.76 -18.41
N GLU A 105 -20.03 24.91 -19.14
CA GLU A 105 -19.93 24.95 -20.59
C GLU A 105 -19.51 26.35 -21.07
N ASP A 106 -20.36 27.07 -21.78
CA ASP A 106 -20.07 28.42 -22.29
C ASP A 106 -20.79 29.53 -21.50
N SER A 107 -21.41 29.24 -20.38
CA SER A 107 -22.16 30.21 -19.58
C SER A 107 -21.62 30.34 -18.15
N ILE A 108 -21.71 31.57 -17.62
CA ILE A 108 -21.38 31.85 -16.23
C ILE A 108 -22.69 31.85 -15.44
N LYS A 109 -22.75 31.00 -14.42
CA LYS A 109 -23.87 30.88 -13.48
C LYS A 109 -23.43 31.28 -12.07
N GLU A 110 -24.35 31.86 -11.32
CA GLU A 110 -24.19 32.07 -9.89
C GLU A 110 -24.76 30.87 -9.13
N LEU A 111 -23.95 30.24 -8.30
CA LEU A 111 -24.30 29.07 -7.55
C LEU A 111 -23.96 29.24 -6.07
N ASN A 112 -24.67 28.52 -5.23
CA ASN A 112 -24.42 28.51 -3.80
C ASN A 112 -23.30 27.51 -3.47
N PHE A 113 -22.33 27.97 -2.70
CA PHE A 113 -21.27 27.15 -2.13
C PHE A 113 -21.44 27.12 -0.61
N LEU A 114 -21.31 25.95 -0.02
CA LEU A 114 -21.23 25.75 1.42
C LEU A 114 -19.77 25.46 1.79
N TYR A 115 -19.18 26.32 2.58
CA TYR A 115 -17.84 26.13 3.16
C TYR A 115 -17.95 25.79 4.63
N MET A 116 -17.27 24.74 5.07
CA MET A 116 -17.29 24.27 6.45
C MET A 116 -15.87 24.10 6.99
N VAL A 117 -15.68 24.44 8.26
CA VAL A 117 -14.42 24.26 8.97
C VAL A 117 -14.71 23.65 10.33
N GLU A 118 -14.13 22.51 10.64
CA GLU A 118 -14.13 21.89 11.97
C GLU A 118 -12.70 21.93 12.53
N SER A 119 -12.51 22.51 13.71
CA SER A 119 -11.22 22.60 14.41
C SER A 119 -11.30 21.83 15.71
N TYR A 120 -10.43 20.86 15.92
CA TYR A 120 -10.36 20.03 17.12
C TYR A 120 -9.27 20.51 18.05
N GLU A 121 -9.45 20.37 19.38
CA GLU A 121 -8.49 20.87 20.39
C GLU A 121 -7.12 20.17 20.33
N ASN A 122 -7.06 18.96 19.81
CA ASN A 122 -5.82 18.18 19.66
C ASN A 122 -5.12 18.40 18.31
N ASP A 123 -5.09 19.62 17.80
CA ASP A 123 -4.44 20.04 16.53
C ASP A 123 -5.02 19.42 15.24
N SER A 124 -6.19 18.81 15.31
CA SER A 124 -6.87 18.30 14.12
C SER A 124 -7.78 19.36 13.53
N PHE A 125 -7.59 19.64 12.26
CA PHE A 125 -8.31 20.68 11.55
C PHE A 125 -8.92 20.13 10.27
N TYR A 126 -10.20 20.39 10.04
CA TYR A 126 -10.95 19.92 8.89
C TYR A 126 -11.63 21.06 8.17
N THR A 127 -11.51 21.06 6.86
CA THR A 127 -12.14 22.03 6.00
C THR A 127 -12.82 21.33 4.84
N SER A 128 -14.04 21.71 4.53
CA SER A 128 -14.73 21.22 3.33
C SER A 128 -15.42 22.36 2.61
N GLY A 129 -15.39 22.29 1.29
CA GLY A 129 -16.12 23.18 0.41
C GLY A 129 -16.90 22.35 -0.61
N TYR A 130 -18.14 22.71 -0.84
CA TYR A 130 -19.02 21.99 -1.72
C TYR A 130 -19.69 22.91 -2.73
N SER A 131 -19.76 22.46 -3.97
CA SER A 131 -20.47 23.15 -5.07
C SER A 131 -21.12 22.14 -5.99
N ASP A 132 -22.38 22.38 -6.32
CA ASP A 132 -23.13 21.60 -7.28
C ASP A 132 -22.50 21.53 -8.66
N ALA A 133 -22.08 22.69 -9.15
CA ALA A 133 -21.58 22.83 -10.50
C ALA A 133 -20.25 22.13 -10.70
N LEU A 134 -19.43 22.08 -9.68
CA LEU A 134 -18.13 21.44 -9.75
C LEU A 134 -18.19 19.97 -9.33
N GLY A 135 -19.32 19.50 -8.76
CA GLY A 135 -19.50 18.13 -8.30
C GLY A 135 -18.42 17.70 -7.28
N ARG A 136 -17.89 18.68 -6.53
CA ARG A 136 -16.67 18.49 -5.77
C ARG A 136 -16.87 18.80 -4.30
N LEU A 137 -16.57 17.84 -3.47
CA LEU A 137 -16.32 18.05 -2.06
C LEU A 137 -14.81 18.08 -1.84
N ALA A 138 -14.25 19.24 -1.57
CA ALA A 138 -12.88 19.32 -1.09
C ALA A 138 -12.89 19.10 0.42
N VAL A 139 -12.39 17.99 0.87
CA VAL A 139 -12.13 17.72 2.29
C VAL A 139 -10.64 17.79 2.50
N VAL A 140 -10.20 18.69 3.34
CA VAL A 140 -8.80 18.77 3.71
C VAL A 140 -8.66 18.65 5.21
N LYS A 141 -7.68 17.97 5.62
CA LYS A 141 -7.42 17.69 6.99
C LYS A 141 -5.94 17.57 7.30
N ASN A 142 -5.64 17.68 8.56
CA ASN A 142 -4.39 17.18 9.11
C ASN A 142 -4.40 15.64 9.03
N ALA A 143 -3.43 15.07 8.33
CA ALA A 143 -3.56 13.81 7.58
C ALA A 143 -3.88 12.52 8.35
N ASN A 144 -3.69 12.46 9.67
CA ASN A 144 -3.73 11.17 10.36
C ASN A 144 -5.09 10.80 10.97
N GLU A 145 -6.04 11.74 11.09
CA GLU A 145 -7.26 11.52 11.87
C GLU A 145 -8.58 11.57 11.10
N ALA A 146 -8.60 11.95 9.84
CA ALA A 146 -9.86 12.06 9.09
C ALA A 146 -10.48 10.71 8.79
N THR A 147 -9.68 9.66 8.62
CA THR A 147 -10.18 8.30 8.47
C THR A 147 -10.95 7.90 9.72
N ASP A 148 -10.48 8.29 10.91
CA ASP A 148 -11.10 8.00 12.19
C ASP A 148 -12.40 8.78 12.43
N LEU A 149 -12.57 9.92 11.75
CA LEU A 149 -13.76 10.77 11.87
C LEU A 149 -14.78 10.53 10.76
N GLY A 150 -14.53 9.58 9.86
CA GLY A 150 -15.43 9.24 8.76
C GLY A 150 -15.54 10.34 7.71
N LEU A 151 -14.56 11.25 7.63
CA LEU A 151 -14.48 12.26 6.59
C LEU A 151 -13.78 11.64 5.38
N ALA A 152 -14.49 11.46 4.28
CA ALA A 152 -13.92 10.94 3.05
C ALA A 152 -13.05 12.02 2.39
N THR A 153 -11.78 11.72 2.17
CA THR A 153 -10.92 12.51 1.30
C THR A 153 -11.32 12.26 -0.15
N GLY A 154 -11.66 13.32 -0.87
CA GLY A 154 -11.85 13.26 -2.33
C GLY A 154 -13.12 12.59 -2.83
N GLN A 155 -14.19 12.62 -2.08
CA GLN A 155 -15.48 12.22 -2.59
C GLN A 155 -16.04 13.26 -3.56
N TYR A 156 -16.23 12.85 -4.81
CA TYR A 156 -17.11 13.52 -5.74
C TYR A 156 -18.54 13.17 -5.38
N ILE A 157 -19.28 14.13 -4.83
CA ILE A 157 -20.71 13.96 -4.65
C ILE A 157 -21.38 14.40 -5.96
N LEU A 158 -21.67 13.42 -6.82
CA LEU A 158 -22.59 13.57 -7.93
C LEU A 158 -24.03 13.55 -7.39
N GLU A 159 -24.42 14.52 -6.60
CA GLU A 159 -25.82 14.69 -6.26
C GLU A 159 -26.51 15.53 -7.31
N LYS A 160 -27.46 14.92 -7.97
CA LYS A 160 -28.43 15.60 -8.82
C LYS A 160 -29.34 16.42 -7.91
N ASN A 161 -29.44 17.73 -8.08
CA ASN A 161 -30.38 18.68 -7.43
C ASN A 161 -29.85 19.34 -6.14
N LEU A 162 -28.85 20.14 -6.28
CA LEU A 162 -28.46 21.07 -5.24
C LEU A 162 -28.90 22.51 -5.52
N ASP A 163 -29.94 22.71 -6.33
CA ASP A 163 -30.69 23.98 -6.34
C ASP A 163 -31.30 24.27 -4.96
N THR A 164 -31.35 23.25 -4.10
CA THR A 164 -31.80 23.36 -2.72
C THR A 164 -30.66 23.74 -1.81
N TYR A 165 -30.51 25.00 -1.65
CA TYR A 165 -29.67 25.54 -0.63
C TYR A 165 -30.25 25.24 0.76
N VAL A 166 -29.47 24.55 1.54
CA VAL A 166 -29.86 24.08 2.86
C VAL A 166 -29.87 25.22 3.86
N THR A 167 -31.05 25.55 4.38
CA THR A 167 -31.22 26.56 5.42
C THR A 167 -30.87 26.04 6.82
N SER A 168 -30.86 24.71 7.02
CA SER A 168 -30.58 24.04 8.27
C SER A 168 -29.93 22.69 8.00
N ASN A 169 -28.84 22.39 8.72
CA ASN A 169 -28.21 21.08 8.66
C ASN A 169 -29.13 19.96 9.16
N ALA A 170 -29.96 20.25 10.17
CA ALA A 170 -30.90 19.31 10.74
C ALA A 170 -32.00 18.92 9.75
N VAL A 171 -32.65 19.91 9.12
CA VAL A 171 -33.70 19.66 8.14
C VAL A 171 -33.16 18.91 6.94
N ASN A 172 -31.98 19.28 6.45
CA ASN A 172 -31.34 18.59 5.35
C ASN A 172 -30.99 17.14 5.72
N SER A 173 -30.54 16.88 6.93
CA SER A 173 -30.22 15.52 7.37
C SER A 173 -31.47 14.62 7.37
N VAL A 174 -32.62 15.13 7.72
CA VAL A 174 -33.89 14.42 7.62
C VAL A 174 -34.27 14.16 6.16
N TYR A 175 -34.16 15.17 5.31
CA TYR A 175 -34.39 15.02 3.87
C TYR A 175 -33.51 13.94 3.24
N LYS A 176 -32.21 14.01 3.46
CA LYS A 176 -31.25 13.01 2.96
C LYS A 176 -31.52 11.62 3.49
N PHE A 177 -31.87 11.50 4.77
CA PHE A 177 -32.22 10.22 5.35
C PHE A 177 -33.43 9.58 4.67
N ILE A 178 -34.48 10.36 4.42
CA ILE A 178 -35.70 9.89 3.72
C ILE A 178 -35.33 9.51 2.27
N ASP A 179 -34.55 10.32 1.59
CA ASP A 179 -34.13 10.08 0.22
C ASP A 179 -33.34 8.76 0.08
N GLU A 180 -32.30 8.59 0.88
CA GLU A 180 -31.39 7.46 0.79
C GLU A 180 -31.98 6.14 1.34
N ASN A 181 -32.70 6.22 2.46
CA ASN A 181 -33.13 5.01 3.17
C ASN A 181 -34.59 4.59 2.89
N ILE A 182 -35.41 5.47 2.33
CA ILE A 182 -36.80 5.19 2.04
C ILE A 182 -37.09 5.29 0.54
N VAL A 183 -36.89 6.46 -0.07
CA VAL A 183 -37.30 6.72 -1.47
C VAL A 183 -36.46 5.93 -2.45
N ASN A 184 -35.14 5.92 -2.31
CA ASN A 184 -34.19 5.19 -3.15
C ASN A 184 -33.84 3.79 -2.64
N ASN A 185 -34.58 3.28 -1.67
CA ASN A 185 -34.35 1.94 -1.13
C ASN A 185 -35.13 0.90 -1.94
N GLU A 186 -34.40 0.14 -2.76
CA GLU A 186 -34.97 -0.90 -3.63
C GLU A 186 -35.65 -2.05 -2.86
N SER A 187 -35.31 -2.24 -1.58
CA SER A 187 -35.90 -3.26 -0.73
C SER A 187 -37.29 -2.87 -0.17
N LEU A 188 -37.69 -1.61 -0.37
CA LEU A 188 -38.98 -1.10 0.11
C LEU A 188 -39.96 -0.87 -1.04
N ASN A 189 -41.21 -1.33 -0.82
CA ASN A 189 -42.33 -0.94 -1.68
C ASN A 189 -42.98 0.33 -1.12
N THR A 190 -42.49 1.50 -1.54
CA THR A 190 -42.92 2.80 -1.04
C THR A 190 -44.37 3.12 -1.34
N SER A 191 -45.00 2.49 -2.36
CA SER A 191 -46.43 2.69 -2.68
C SER A 191 -47.36 2.09 -1.63
N SER A 192 -46.91 1.13 -0.84
CA SER A 192 -47.70 0.49 0.25
C SER A 192 -47.42 1.09 1.63
N LEU A 193 -46.50 2.05 1.73
CA LEU A 193 -46.05 2.66 2.97
C LEU A 193 -46.54 4.11 3.05
N SER A 194 -46.74 4.59 4.28
CA SER A 194 -47.14 5.97 4.56
C SER A 194 -46.53 6.45 5.87
N PHE A 195 -46.42 7.76 6.00
CA PHE A 195 -46.19 8.43 7.27
C PHE A 195 -47.53 8.58 7.99
N GLU A 196 -47.53 8.43 9.32
CA GLU A 196 -48.58 8.89 10.17
C GLU A 196 -48.29 10.32 10.64
N TYR A 197 -49.31 11.16 10.76
CA TYR A 197 -49.16 12.49 11.35
C TYR A 197 -50.35 12.85 12.19
N TYR A 198 -50.14 13.73 13.15
CA TYR A 198 -51.17 14.29 13.99
C TYR A 198 -50.86 15.73 14.39
N ASP A 199 -51.88 16.52 14.59
CA ASP A 199 -51.80 17.87 15.10
C ASP A 199 -52.01 17.87 16.61
N ASP A 200 -51.14 18.59 17.34
CA ASP A 200 -51.34 18.81 18.76
C ASP A 200 -52.25 20.04 19.04
N LYS A 201 -52.59 20.25 20.29
CA LYS A 201 -53.43 21.37 20.71
C LYS A 201 -52.77 22.74 20.54
N ASP A 202 -51.45 22.78 20.42
CA ASP A 202 -50.62 23.99 20.27
C ASP A 202 -50.35 24.29 18.80
N GLY A 203 -50.90 23.46 17.89
CA GLY A 203 -50.81 23.60 16.45
C GLY A 203 -49.52 23.08 15.82
N ASN A 204 -48.74 22.29 16.55
CA ASN A 204 -47.61 21.58 15.98
C ASN A 204 -48.08 20.28 15.31
N THR A 205 -47.49 19.93 14.22
CA THR A 205 -47.73 18.68 13.50
C THR A 205 -46.55 17.73 13.65
N THR A 206 -46.80 16.53 14.16
CA THR A 206 -45.75 15.50 14.28
C THR A 206 -45.96 14.42 13.24
N TYR A 207 -44.90 14.13 12.49
CA TYR A 207 -44.86 13.11 11.45
C TYR A 207 -44.01 11.94 11.96
N SER A 208 -44.50 10.73 11.73
CA SER A 208 -43.77 9.51 12.12
C SER A 208 -43.85 8.43 11.04
N PHE A 209 -42.75 7.73 10.88
CA PHE A 209 -42.63 6.58 9.99
C PHE A 209 -41.81 5.50 10.68
N SER A 210 -42.24 4.27 10.56
CA SER A 210 -41.47 3.11 11.04
C SER A 210 -41.70 1.95 10.09
N THR A 211 -40.63 1.31 9.69
CA THR A 211 -40.72 0.10 8.88
C THR A 211 -39.57 -0.84 9.18
N GLU A 212 -39.84 -2.13 9.03
CA GLU A 212 -38.83 -3.19 9.08
C GLU A 212 -38.81 -3.89 7.72
N TYR A 213 -37.62 -4.17 7.20
CA TYR A 213 -37.48 -4.92 5.97
C TYR A 213 -36.31 -5.88 6.02
N LYS A 214 -36.35 -6.92 5.19
CA LYS A 214 -35.25 -7.83 4.98
C LYS A 214 -34.40 -7.32 3.83
N ASN A 215 -33.09 -7.18 4.06
CA ASN A 215 -32.17 -6.76 3.02
C ASN A 215 -31.91 -7.93 2.05
N ASP A 216 -32.40 -7.82 0.82
CA ASP A 216 -32.22 -8.81 -0.25
C ASP A 216 -31.02 -8.46 -1.17
N ASN A 217 -30.43 -7.29 -1.00
CA ASN A 217 -29.30 -6.81 -1.77
C ASN A 217 -27.98 -7.09 -1.02
N SER A 218 -26.94 -7.46 -1.76
CA SER A 218 -25.57 -7.54 -1.23
C SER A 218 -24.98 -6.14 -1.11
N ASP A 219 -25.31 -5.41 -0.04
CA ASP A 219 -24.60 -4.21 0.34
C ASP A 219 -23.30 -4.60 1.06
N VAL A 220 -22.23 -3.82 0.84
CA VAL A 220 -20.89 -4.07 1.42
C VAL A 220 -20.95 -4.03 2.95
N ASP A 221 -21.87 -3.24 3.52
CA ASP A 221 -22.00 -3.03 4.96
C ASP A 221 -23.07 -3.89 5.65
N VAL A 222 -23.93 -4.56 4.90
CA VAL A 222 -25.04 -5.34 5.44
C VAL A 222 -25.19 -6.65 4.68
N SER A 223 -25.06 -7.78 5.36
CA SER A 223 -25.20 -9.09 4.72
C SER A 223 -26.63 -9.34 4.22
N THR A 224 -26.75 -10.05 3.11
CA THR A 224 -28.03 -10.47 2.54
C THR A 224 -28.83 -11.26 3.57
N GLY A 225 -30.12 -10.94 3.72
CA GLY A 225 -31.03 -11.56 4.68
C GLY A 225 -31.05 -10.91 6.06
N THR A 226 -30.30 -9.84 6.25
CA THR A 226 -30.33 -9.05 7.51
C THR A 226 -31.61 -8.22 7.60
N VAL A 227 -32.19 -8.12 8.78
CA VAL A 227 -33.36 -7.29 9.04
C VAL A 227 -32.92 -5.88 9.41
N VAL A 228 -33.54 -4.90 8.78
CA VAL A 228 -33.26 -3.47 8.98
C VAL A 228 -34.54 -2.77 9.45
N ASP A 229 -34.40 -2.00 10.55
CA ASP A 229 -35.42 -1.09 11.05
C ASP A 229 -35.10 0.34 10.66
N ILE A 230 -36.07 1.04 10.11
CA ILE A 230 -35.99 2.46 9.78
C ILE A 230 -37.11 3.22 10.52
N ASP A 231 -36.71 4.25 11.26
CA ASP A 231 -37.61 5.15 11.94
C ASP A 231 -37.32 6.61 11.57
N VAL A 232 -38.36 7.37 11.33
CA VAL A 232 -38.34 8.82 11.13
C VAL A 232 -39.42 9.47 12.00
N LEU A 233 -39.00 10.47 12.75
CA LEU A 233 -39.89 11.29 13.56
C LEU A 233 -39.50 12.76 13.40
N PHE A 234 -40.42 13.64 13.07
CA PHE A 234 -40.15 15.07 13.10
C PHE A 234 -41.40 15.88 13.41
N THR A 235 -41.20 17.05 14.00
CA THR A 235 -42.28 17.96 14.38
C THR A 235 -42.09 19.30 13.68
N VAL A 236 -43.20 19.84 13.18
CA VAL A 236 -43.28 21.14 12.50
C VAL A 236 -44.23 22.04 13.25
N ASN A 237 -43.84 23.29 13.50
CA ASN A 237 -44.68 24.25 14.22
C ASN A 237 -45.72 24.94 13.30
N ASN A 238 -46.52 25.86 13.85
CA ASN A 238 -47.54 26.63 13.14
C ASN A 238 -46.97 27.50 11.99
N ASP A 239 -45.72 27.90 12.09
CA ASP A 239 -45.03 28.68 11.06
C ASP A 239 -44.43 27.78 9.98
N GLU A 240 -44.75 26.51 10.00
CA GLU A 240 -44.23 25.45 9.12
C GLU A 240 -42.72 25.33 9.19
N ASN A 241 -42.13 25.45 10.36
CA ASN A 241 -40.70 25.21 10.61
C ASN A 241 -40.51 23.94 11.41
N MET A 242 -39.57 23.10 11.02
CA MET A 242 -39.20 21.91 11.76
C MET A 242 -38.56 22.28 13.09
N THR A 243 -39.05 21.77 14.19
CA THR A 243 -38.59 22.10 15.56
C THR A 243 -37.90 20.95 16.26
N SER A 244 -38.13 19.73 15.83
CA SER A 244 -37.42 18.56 16.34
C SER A 244 -37.43 17.44 15.32
N PHE A 245 -36.46 16.56 15.45
CA PHE A 245 -36.37 15.38 14.59
C PHE A 245 -35.62 14.24 15.26
N LYS A 246 -35.88 13.04 14.77
CA LYS A 246 -35.13 11.83 15.06
C LYS A 246 -35.22 10.88 13.88
N THR A 247 -34.08 10.42 13.41
CA THR A 247 -33.95 9.36 12.40
C THR A 247 -33.14 8.20 12.97
N SER A 248 -33.52 6.99 12.66
CA SER A 248 -32.80 5.78 13.10
C SER A 248 -32.70 4.77 11.97
N TYR A 249 -31.51 4.29 11.75
CA TYR A 249 -31.20 3.15 10.89
C TYR A 249 -30.56 2.07 11.75
N LYS A 250 -31.25 0.98 11.96
CA LYS A 250 -30.80 -0.10 12.82
C LYS A 250 -30.79 -1.42 12.08
N VAL A 251 -29.62 -2.06 12.06
CA VAL A 251 -29.48 -3.43 11.60
C VAL A 251 -29.79 -4.37 12.76
N VAL A 252 -30.90 -5.12 12.64
CA VAL A 252 -31.28 -6.17 13.56
C VAL A 252 -30.75 -7.49 13.05
N GLU A 253 -30.37 -8.39 13.92
CA GLU A 253 -29.78 -9.68 13.59
C GLU A 253 -30.50 -10.39 12.44
N GLY A 254 -29.76 -10.75 11.38
CA GLY A 254 -30.19 -11.76 10.43
C GLY A 254 -30.01 -13.15 11.04
N ASP A 255 -30.78 -14.12 10.57
CA ASP A 255 -30.63 -15.54 10.88
C ASP A 255 -29.23 -16.02 10.44
N THR A 256 -28.25 -15.86 11.31
CA THR A 256 -26.96 -16.51 11.17
C THR A 256 -27.13 -17.91 11.74
N SER A 257 -27.43 -18.87 10.88
CA SER A 257 -27.57 -20.28 11.21
C SER A 257 -26.50 -20.74 12.21
N GLY A 258 -26.78 -20.60 13.52
CA GLY A 258 -26.13 -21.29 14.61
C GLY A 258 -24.96 -20.61 15.32
N ASP A 259 -24.44 -19.44 14.93
CA ASP A 259 -23.35 -18.77 15.64
C ASP A 259 -23.72 -17.35 16.04
N SER A 260 -24.16 -17.17 17.29
CA SER A 260 -24.52 -15.87 17.87
C SER A 260 -23.35 -14.91 18.06
N SER A 261 -22.10 -15.35 17.81
CA SER A 261 -20.90 -14.50 17.91
C SER A 261 -20.66 -13.64 16.65
N LEU A 262 -21.40 -13.88 15.56
CA LEU A 262 -21.26 -13.20 14.27
C LEU A 262 -22.37 -12.18 13.99
N ALA A 263 -23.20 -11.83 14.96
CA ALA A 263 -24.24 -10.83 14.82
C ALA A 263 -23.63 -9.43 14.61
N TYR A 264 -23.74 -8.90 13.39
CA TYR A 264 -23.36 -7.54 13.09
C TYR A 264 -24.45 -6.59 13.61
N ILE A 265 -24.09 -5.73 14.55
CA ILE A 265 -24.98 -4.70 15.08
C ILE A 265 -24.54 -3.35 14.50
N LYS A 266 -25.46 -2.67 13.83
CA LYS A 266 -25.31 -1.28 13.40
C LYS A 266 -26.53 -0.50 13.86
N ASN A 267 -26.33 0.65 14.47
CA ASN A 267 -27.41 1.54 14.86
C ASN A 267 -26.95 2.98 14.73
N ASP A 268 -27.49 3.67 13.74
CA ASP A 268 -27.21 5.08 13.48
C ASP A 268 -28.44 5.90 13.82
N ILE A 269 -28.30 6.78 14.80
CA ILE A 269 -29.37 7.66 15.26
C ILE A 269 -28.92 9.09 15.07
N ASN A 270 -29.76 9.91 14.46
CA ASN A 270 -29.57 11.36 14.36
C ASN A 270 -30.81 12.04 14.93
N GLU A 271 -30.63 12.85 15.97
CA GLU A 271 -31.72 13.50 16.67
C GLU A 271 -31.37 14.92 17.10
N GLY A 272 -32.33 15.80 17.14
CA GLY A 272 -32.09 17.16 17.56
C GLY A 272 -33.31 18.04 17.69
N THR A 273 -33.05 19.26 18.13
CA THR A 273 -34.04 20.32 18.26
C THR A 273 -33.59 21.57 17.52
N ILE A 274 -34.56 22.34 17.02
CA ILE A 274 -34.33 23.58 16.30
C ILE A 274 -35.21 24.66 16.91
N THR A 275 -34.59 25.79 17.30
CA THR A 275 -35.33 26.99 17.74
C THR A 275 -35.01 28.13 16.78
N TYR A 276 -35.99 28.94 16.45
CA TYR A 276 -35.88 30.02 15.46
C TYR A 276 -35.88 31.38 16.16
N GLY A 277 -35.14 32.32 15.63
CA GLY A 277 -35.10 33.69 16.14
C GLY A 277 -33.93 34.45 15.55
N GLU A 278 -34.04 35.76 15.48
CA GLU A 278 -32.96 36.62 15.01
C GLU A 278 -31.78 36.56 15.97
N LYS A 279 -30.57 36.34 15.41
CA LYS A 279 -29.31 36.40 16.14
C LYS A 279 -28.33 37.26 15.37
N GLN A 280 -27.53 38.01 16.10
CA GLN A 280 -26.46 38.82 15.53
C GLN A 280 -25.17 38.00 15.46
N ALA A 281 -24.61 37.87 14.25
CA ALA A 281 -23.39 37.11 14.04
C ALA A 281 -22.22 37.72 14.87
N PRO A 282 -21.41 36.89 15.56
CA PRO A 282 -20.24 37.36 16.24
C PRO A 282 -19.22 37.95 15.25
N SER A 283 -18.76 39.17 15.49
CA SER A 283 -17.89 39.89 14.58
C SER A 283 -16.47 39.32 14.43
N THR A 284 -16.10 38.32 15.18
CA THR A 284 -14.70 37.85 15.33
C THR A 284 -14.40 36.48 14.75
N GLU A 285 -15.37 35.76 14.15
CA GLU A 285 -15.18 34.39 13.71
C GLU A 285 -15.57 34.16 12.23
N ALA A 286 -15.43 35.16 11.38
CA ALA A 286 -15.70 34.99 9.97
C ALA A 286 -14.76 33.96 9.33
N ILE A 287 -15.34 33.01 8.60
CA ILE A 287 -14.54 32.12 7.75
C ILE A 287 -14.03 32.95 6.57
N ASP A 288 -12.72 33.08 6.47
CA ASP A 288 -12.10 33.55 5.23
C ASP A 288 -11.87 32.33 4.32
N VAL A 289 -12.88 32.05 3.51
CA VAL A 289 -12.83 30.94 2.55
C VAL A 289 -11.67 31.04 1.57
N ASN A 290 -11.16 32.24 1.33
CA ASN A 290 -10.03 32.45 0.42
C ASN A 290 -8.70 31.98 1.01
N ASN A 291 -8.63 31.75 2.32
CA ASN A 291 -7.42 31.25 2.98
C ASN A 291 -7.35 29.73 3.08
N TYR A 292 -8.45 29.03 2.90
CA TYR A 292 -8.52 27.58 3.16
C TYR A 292 -8.63 26.72 1.90
N PHE A 293 -9.04 27.28 0.78
CA PHE A 293 -9.29 26.55 -0.45
C PHE A 293 -8.37 27.00 -1.57
N ILE A 294 -7.89 26.04 -2.37
CA ILE A 294 -7.06 26.32 -3.53
C ILE A 294 -7.87 27.08 -4.58
N ASN A 295 -7.34 28.23 -4.98
CA ASN A 295 -7.85 29.00 -6.09
C ASN A 295 -7.11 28.69 -7.40
N ASP A 296 -5.87 28.28 -7.34
CA ASP A 296 -5.08 27.87 -8.49
C ASP A 296 -3.96 26.90 -8.12
N VAL A 297 -3.65 25.97 -9.01
CA VAL A 297 -2.50 25.06 -8.91
C VAL A 297 -1.47 25.44 -9.98
N ILE A 298 -0.24 25.62 -9.56
CA ILE A 298 0.88 26.05 -10.41
C ILE A 298 1.77 24.87 -10.77
N ASP A 299 2.02 23.97 -9.82
CA ASP A 299 2.87 22.79 -10.00
C ASP A 299 2.32 21.61 -9.19
N ILE A 300 2.69 20.40 -9.59
CA ILE A 300 2.23 19.16 -8.97
C ILE A 300 3.40 18.25 -8.60
N ASP A 301 3.24 17.53 -7.50
CA ASP A 301 4.11 16.45 -7.07
C ASP A 301 3.46 15.10 -7.35
N VAL A 302 4.29 14.11 -7.65
CA VAL A 302 3.87 12.74 -7.92
C VAL A 302 4.29 11.80 -6.79
N PHE A 303 3.48 10.77 -6.56
CA PHE A 303 3.59 9.86 -5.42
C PHE A 303 3.32 8.41 -5.82
N ASP A 304 3.92 7.51 -5.06
CA ASP A 304 3.54 6.10 -4.96
C ASP A 304 2.71 5.90 -3.68
N LYS A 305 1.59 5.19 -3.79
CA LYS A 305 0.69 4.88 -2.66
C LYS A 305 0.64 3.38 -2.33
N ASN A 306 1.60 2.59 -2.78
CA ASN A 306 1.63 1.13 -2.53
C ASN A 306 1.92 0.76 -1.07
N THR A 307 2.29 1.71 -0.23
CA THR A 307 2.49 1.54 1.21
C THR A 307 1.44 2.34 1.99
N ASN A 308 1.30 2.07 3.28
CA ASN A 308 0.39 2.80 4.17
C ASN A 308 0.66 4.32 4.24
N GLN A 309 1.86 4.75 3.84
CA GLN A 309 2.23 6.16 3.73
C GLN A 309 2.61 6.46 2.27
N PRO A 310 2.01 7.50 1.64
CA PRO A 310 2.40 7.92 0.30
C PRO A 310 3.88 8.32 0.26
N THR A 311 4.60 7.81 -0.74
CA THR A 311 6.02 8.12 -0.95
C THR A 311 6.15 9.10 -2.11
N ALA A 312 6.77 10.25 -1.85
CA ALA A 312 7.08 11.23 -2.89
C ALA A 312 8.08 10.64 -3.90
N LEU A 313 7.82 10.85 -5.18
CA LEU A 313 8.65 10.36 -6.27
C LEU A 313 9.38 11.52 -6.94
N ASN A 314 10.62 11.26 -7.36
CA ASN A 314 11.30 12.17 -8.27
C ASN A 314 10.74 11.96 -9.69
N LYS A 315 10.04 12.96 -10.23
CA LYS A 315 9.41 12.88 -11.56
C LYS A 315 10.38 12.55 -12.70
N ASP A 316 11.64 12.95 -12.55
CA ASP A 316 12.68 12.72 -13.57
C ASP A 316 13.34 11.34 -13.46
N GLN A 317 13.05 10.61 -12.37
CA GLN A 317 13.63 9.30 -12.08
C GLN A 317 12.68 8.44 -11.25
N ILE A 318 11.53 8.13 -11.82
CA ILE A 318 10.54 7.23 -11.18
C ILE A 318 11.14 5.83 -11.11
N PRO A 319 11.10 5.14 -9.96
CA PRO A 319 11.55 3.76 -9.85
C PRO A 319 10.89 2.85 -10.88
N ALA A 320 11.68 2.00 -11.51
CA ALA A 320 11.23 1.13 -12.60
C ALA A 320 10.11 0.15 -12.19
N SER A 321 10.04 -0.20 -10.91
CA SER A 321 9.01 -1.09 -10.32
C SER A 321 7.69 -0.39 -9.99
N THR A 322 7.61 0.94 -10.16
CA THR A 322 6.38 1.69 -9.86
C THR A 322 5.25 1.27 -10.80
N THR A 323 4.11 0.89 -10.23
CA THR A 323 2.94 0.40 -10.97
C THR A 323 1.82 1.41 -11.10
N ALA A 324 1.82 2.45 -10.27
CA ALA A 324 0.81 3.50 -10.30
C ALA A 324 1.40 4.85 -9.85
N ILE A 325 0.85 5.92 -10.43
CA ILE A 325 1.21 7.30 -10.11
C ILE A 325 -0.01 8.05 -9.60
N TYR A 326 0.18 8.74 -8.49
CA TYR A 326 -0.78 9.65 -7.89
C TYR A 326 -0.17 11.04 -7.80
N ALA A 327 -0.99 12.06 -7.80
CA ALA A 327 -0.53 13.44 -7.79
C ALA A 327 -1.31 14.30 -6.80
N LYS A 328 -0.64 15.25 -6.21
CA LYS A 328 -1.27 16.33 -5.44
C LYS A 328 -0.62 17.67 -5.75
N PRO A 329 -1.30 18.79 -5.46
CA PRO A 329 -0.72 20.12 -5.66
C PRO A 329 0.58 20.28 -4.89
N LYS A 330 1.61 20.79 -5.56
CA LYS A 330 2.90 21.16 -4.95
C LYS A 330 2.96 22.65 -4.67
N THR A 331 2.71 23.45 -5.70
CA THR A 331 2.65 24.89 -5.63
C THR A 331 1.26 25.33 -6.01
N TYR A 332 0.64 26.10 -5.14
CA TYR A 332 -0.75 26.52 -5.28
C TYR A 332 -1.00 27.84 -4.57
N SER A 333 -2.11 28.48 -4.91
CA SER A 333 -2.55 29.73 -4.31
C SER A 333 -3.98 29.58 -3.73
N PRO A 334 -4.24 30.04 -2.52
CA PRO A 334 -3.29 30.57 -1.53
C PRO A 334 -2.44 29.44 -0.92
N ALA A 335 -1.23 29.75 -0.46
CA ALA A 335 -0.32 28.77 0.16
C ALA A 335 -0.86 28.20 1.48
N THR A 336 -1.81 28.87 2.10
CA THR A 336 -2.52 28.45 3.33
C THR A 336 -3.67 27.49 3.06
N ALA A 337 -3.97 27.20 1.79
CA ALA A 337 -5.06 26.30 1.43
C ALA A 337 -4.84 24.89 2.02
N LEU A 338 -5.93 24.29 2.50
CA LEU A 338 -5.94 23.01 3.19
C LEU A 338 -6.46 21.87 2.31
N ASP A 339 -6.98 22.17 1.13
CA ASP A 339 -7.47 21.19 0.16
C ASP A 339 -6.41 20.68 -0.84
N ALA A 340 -5.13 20.89 -0.54
CA ALA A 340 -4.01 20.43 -1.33
C ALA A 340 -3.75 18.90 -1.15
N ASP A 341 -4.75 18.09 -1.46
CA ASP A 341 -4.69 16.64 -1.35
C ASP A 341 -4.77 15.97 -2.72
N PHE A 342 -4.57 14.64 -2.75
CA PHE A 342 -4.64 13.82 -3.96
C PHE A 342 -5.96 13.95 -4.72
N SER A 343 -7.05 14.18 -4.02
CA SER A 343 -8.38 14.38 -4.61
C SER A 343 -8.53 15.68 -5.39
N TYR A 344 -7.64 16.64 -5.21
CA TYR A 344 -7.73 17.91 -5.92
C TYR A 344 -7.46 17.77 -7.42
N LEU A 345 -6.58 16.86 -7.81
CA LEU A 345 -6.18 16.61 -9.18
C LEU A 345 -6.86 15.36 -9.72
N ILE A 346 -7.64 15.51 -10.79
CA ILE A 346 -8.37 14.41 -11.43
C ILE A 346 -7.57 13.93 -12.62
N PRO A 347 -7.13 12.66 -12.64
CA PRO A 347 -6.49 12.10 -13.81
C PRO A 347 -7.40 12.18 -15.04
N LYS A 348 -6.90 12.71 -16.14
CA LYS A 348 -7.65 12.91 -17.38
C LYS A 348 -7.13 12.07 -18.52
N SER A 349 -5.85 12.21 -18.83
CA SER A 349 -5.23 11.50 -19.95
C SER A 349 -3.71 11.39 -19.78
N SER A 350 -3.11 10.47 -20.52
CA SER A 350 -1.66 10.41 -20.73
C SER A 350 -1.34 10.61 -22.21
N CYS A 351 -0.12 11.04 -22.51
CA CYS A 351 0.34 11.17 -23.90
C CYS A 351 0.51 9.80 -24.58
N ASN A 352 0.56 8.72 -23.82
CA ASN A 352 0.68 7.36 -24.35
C ASN A 352 -0.08 6.36 -23.46
N THR A 353 -1.25 5.94 -23.93
CA THR A 353 -2.13 4.99 -23.23
C THR A 353 -1.58 3.55 -23.21
N SER A 354 -0.56 3.24 -24.00
CA SER A 354 0.12 1.93 -23.93
C SER A 354 0.94 1.79 -22.66
N TYR A 355 1.38 2.90 -22.06
CA TYR A 355 2.23 2.92 -20.87
C TYR A 355 1.55 3.43 -19.62
N ALA A 356 0.57 4.34 -19.76
CA ALA A 356 -0.16 4.91 -18.63
C ALA A 356 -1.63 5.10 -18.97
N THR A 357 -2.50 4.62 -18.10
CA THR A 357 -3.96 4.76 -18.21
C THR A 357 -4.56 5.17 -16.88
N VAL A 358 -5.64 5.92 -16.92
CA VAL A 358 -6.41 6.24 -15.70
C VAL A 358 -6.86 4.94 -15.05
N ASN A 359 -6.66 4.82 -13.75
CA ASN A 359 -7.07 3.62 -13.00
C ASN A 359 -8.60 3.54 -12.86
N SER A 360 -9.11 2.36 -12.48
CA SER A 360 -10.55 2.11 -12.34
C SER A 360 -11.23 3.00 -11.29
N ALA A 361 -10.49 3.44 -10.26
CA ALA A 361 -10.98 4.35 -9.24
C ALA A 361 -11.01 5.82 -9.71
N GLY A 362 -10.42 6.14 -10.86
CA GLY A 362 -10.37 7.50 -11.40
C GLY A 362 -9.51 8.49 -10.59
N ASN A 363 -8.59 8.00 -9.75
CA ASN A 363 -7.81 8.81 -8.82
C ASN A 363 -6.29 8.77 -9.07
N GLY A 364 -5.84 8.05 -10.06
CA GLY A 364 -4.43 7.92 -10.41
C GLY A 364 -4.23 7.29 -11.79
N PHE A 365 -2.98 7.09 -12.17
CA PHE A 365 -2.59 6.41 -13.40
C PHE A 365 -1.94 5.08 -13.09
N ASN A 366 -2.40 4.01 -13.75
CA ASN A 366 -1.69 2.74 -13.78
C ASN A 366 -0.58 2.80 -14.83
N LEU A 367 0.59 2.29 -14.48
CA LEU A 367 1.73 2.13 -15.38
C LEU A 367 1.83 0.68 -15.86
N LYS A 368 2.08 0.50 -17.16
CA LYS A 368 2.28 -0.81 -17.77
C LYS A 368 3.40 -0.74 -18.81
N ASN A 369 4.40 -1.62 -18.66
CA ASN A 369 5.55 -1.67 -19.57
C ASN A 369 6.24 -0.32 -19.78
N ALA A 370 6.24 0.51 -18.74
CA ALA A 370 6.66 1.90 -18.82
C ALA A 370 8.16 2.11 -18.55
N ARG A 371 8.92 1.06 -18.29
CA ARG A 371 10.36 1.13 -18.01
C ARG A 371 11.12 1.86 -19.12
N GLY A 372 11.90 2.87 -18.76
CA GLY A 372 12.69 3.68 -19.68
C GLY A 372 11.87 4.68 -20.50
N GLN A 373 10.61 4.87 -20.21
CA GLN A 373 9.73 5.78 -20.94
C GLN A 373 9.60 7.13 -20.25
N THR A 374 9.41 8.17 -21.05
CA THR A 374 9.04 9.51 -20.60
C THR A 374 7.59 9.75 -21.01
N ILE A 375 6.74 10.05 -20.04
CA ILE A 375 5.28 10.13 -20.21
C ILE A 375 4.78 11.45 -19.64
N THR A 376 3.91 12.13 -20.36
CA THR A 376 3.18 13.30 -19.85
C THR A 376 1.79 12.86 -19.38
N LEU A 377 1.53 13.08 -18.09
CA LEU A 377 0.25 12.82 -17.45
C LEU A 377 -0.50 14.13 -17.31
N THR A 378 -1.76 14.15 -17.74
CA THR A 378 -2.63 15.33 -17.68
C THR A 378 -3.73 15.12 -16.64
N TYR A 379 -3.86 16.07 -15.76
CA TYR A 379 -4.89 16.15 -14.72
C TYR A 379 -5.81 17.32 -15.00
N GLU A 380 -7.05 17.21 -14.59
CA GLU A 380 -7.99 18.32 -14.55
C GLU A 380 -8.10 18.83 -13.10
N CYS A 381 -8.13 20.13 -12.94
CA CYS A 381 -8.38 20.78 -11.67
C CYS A 381 -9.21 22.04 -11.85
N ASN A 382 -9.90 22.42 -10.77
CA ASN A 382 -10.64 23.68 -10.74
C ASN A 382 -9.73 24.82 -10.33
N TYR A 383 -9.97 26.00 -10.87
CA TYR A 383 -9.29 27.24 -10.51
C TYR A 383 -10.24 28.42 -10.55
N LYS A 384 -9.90 29.49 -9.86
CA LYS A 384 -10.63 30.75 -9.90
C LYS A 384 -9.85 31.72 -10.76
N ASN A 385 -10.44 32.16 -11.86
CA ASN A 385 -9.77 33.06 -12.79
C ASN A 385 -9.68 34.50 -12.25
N GLU A 386 -8.99 35.37 -12.96
CA GLU A 386 -8.80 36.77 -12.55
C GLU A 386 -10.12 37.56 -12.38
N SER A 387 -11.20 37.14 -13.04
CA SER A 387 -12.54 37.72 -12.88
C SER A 387 -13.31 37.12 -11.68
N GLY A 388 -12.68 36.26 -10.87
CA GLY A 388 -13.32 35.62 -9.74
C GLY A 388 -14.31 34.51 -10.11
N VAL A 389 -14.22 33.95 -11.33
CA VAL A 389 -15.06 32.87 -11.81
C VAL A 389 -14.33 31.54 -11.69
N TRP A 390 -15.01 30.54 -11.09
CA TRP A 390 -14.53 29.17 -11.06
C TRP A 390 -14.64 28.53 -12.45
N ASP A 391 -13.54 27.93 -12.89
CA ASP A 391 -13.42 27.24 -14.16
C ASP A 391 -12.55 25.99 -13.98
N SER A 392 -12.50 25.11 -14.95
CA SER A 392 -11.60 23.96 -14.96
C SER A 392 -10.44 24.20 -15.93
N LYS A 393 -9.27 23.67 -15.60
CA LYS A 393 -8.11 23.69 -16.47
C LYS A 393 -7.38 22.36 -16.41
N ASP A 394 -6.61 22.10 -17.45
CA ASP A 394 -5.67 20.99 -17.48
C ASP A 394 -4.32 21.44 -16.92
N ILE A 395 -3.71 20.59 -16.11
CA ILE A 395 -2.34 20.72 -15.65
C ILE A 395 -1.61 19.40 -15.92
N SER A 396 -0.38 19.48 -16.39
CA SER A 396 0.36 18.29 -16.80
C SER A 396 1.67 18.17 -16.04
N VAL A 397 2.10 16.94 -15.85
CA VAL A 397 3.43 16.59 -15.36
C VAL A 397 4.06 15.57 -16.29
N THR A 398 5.31 15.80 -16.63
CA THR A 398 6.11 14.84 -17.37
C THR A 398 6.95 14.03 -16.39
N ILE A 399 6.82 12.71 -16.47
CA ILE A 399 7.56 11.76 -15.65
C ILE A 399 8.48 10.93 -16.52
N THR A 400 9.64 10.57 -15.99
CA THR A 400 10.57 9.63 -16.63
C THR A 400 10.74 8.42 -15.73
N ILE A 401 10.37 7.25 -16.24
CA ILE A 401 10.47 5.99 -15.51
C ILE A 401 11.83 5.37 -15.78
N SER A 402 12.54 5.00 -14.73
CA SER A 402 13.82 4.32 -14.82
C SER A 402 13.67 3.00 -15.59
N LYS A 403 14.67 2.70 -16.43
CA LYS A 403 14.68 1.46 -17.21
C LYS A 403 14.93 0.23 -16.33
N TYR A 404 15.72 0.42 -15.28
CA TYR A 404 16.20 -0.64 -14.42
C TYR A 404 15.83 -0.38 -12.96
N ASP A 405 15.67 -1.45 -12.20
CA ASP A 405 15.62 -1.38 -10.74
C ASP A 405 17.00 -1.04 -10.18
N ASP A 406 17.05 -0.56 -8.95
CA ASP A 406 18.30 -0.29 -8.26
C ASP A 406 19.08 -1.59 -8.02
N ALA A 407 20.38 -1.53 -8.23
CA ALA A 407 21.25 -2.64 -7.89
C ALA A 407 21.37 -2.78 -6.36
N GLU A 408 21.21 -3.99 -5.84
CA GLU A 408 21.29 -4.31 -4.42
C GLU A 408 22.58 -5.04 -4.08
N SER A 409 23.03 -5.93 -4.96
CA SER A 409 24.22 -6.73 -4.76
C SER A 409 24.74 -7.28 -6.08
N ILE A 410 25.98 -7.76 -6.06
CA ILE A 410 26.60 -8.47 -7.18
C ILE A 410 26.81 -9.92 -6.78
N LYS A 411 26.36 -10.83 -7.64
CA LYS A 411 26.59 -12.25 -7.53
C LYS A 411 27.79 -12.64 -8.40
N PHE A 412 28.69 -13.36 -7.82
CA PHE A 412 29.84 -13.95 -8.52
C PHE A 412 29.84 -15.45 -8.29
N SER A 413 29.82 -16.21 -9.38
CA SER A 413 29.99 -17.66 -9.35
C SER A 413 31.46 -18.02 -9.44
N GLU A 414 31.88 -18.87 -8.57
CA GLU A 414 33.29 -19.29 -8.47
C GLU A 414 33.82 -19.83 -9.80
N ILE A 415 35.05 -19.51 -10.08
CA ILE A 415 35.76 -19.99 -11.25
C ILE A 415 36.43 -21.30 -10.90
N LYS A 416 36.31 -22.28 -11.76
CA LYS A 416 36.93 -23.59 -11.63
C LYS A 416 38.12 -23.68 -12.59
N SER A 417 39.22 -24.11 -12.10
CA SER A 417 40.43 -24.30 -12.95
C SER A 417 40.37 -25.59 -13.77
N SER A 418 39.54 -26.55 -13.40
CA SER A 418 39.35 -27.82 -14.13
C SER A 418 37.94 -27.91 -14.75
N ASP A 419 37.78 -28.79 -15.76
CA ASP A 419 36.51 -29.08 -16.41
C ASP A 419 35.55 -29.92 -15.52
N GLN A 420 36.00 -30.36 -14.34
CA GLN A 420 35.20 -31.13 -13.41
C GLN A 420 34.34 -30.20 -12.53
N SER A 421 33.14 -30.66 -12.18
CA SER A 421 32.16 -29.87 -11.45
C SER A 421 32.28 -30.12 -9.94
N PRO A 422 32.99 -29.30 -9.15
CA PRO A 422 32.95 -29.37 -7.69
C PRO A 422 31.60 -28.92 -7.17
N THR A 423 31.08 -29.56 -6.16
CA THR A 423 29.73 -29.32 -5.67
C THR A 423 29.62 -28.74 -4.27
N LYS A 424 30.70 -28.63 -3.50
CA LYS A 424 30.70 -28.05 -2.14
C LYS A 424 32.04 -27.41 -1.78
N GLU A 425 31.96 -26.44 -0.86
CA GLU A 425 33.01 -25.72 -0.08
C GLU A 425 34.47 -25.96 -0.45
N ASP A 426 34.83 -25.65 -1.67
CA ASP A 426 36.13 -25.95 -2.20
C ASP A 426 37.10 -24.82 -1.96
N SER A 427 38.17 -25.10 -1.23
CA SER A 427 39.34 -24.21 -1.16
C SER A 427 40.12 -24.08 -2.47
N TYR A 428 39.71 -24.80 -3.48
CA TYR A 428 40.27 -24.84 -4.85
C TYR A 428 39.63 -23.82 -5.81
N LYS A 429 38.65 -23.09 -5.32
CA LYS A 429 37.92 -22.07 -6.04
C LYS A 429 38.82 -20.92 -6.41
N ASN A 430 38.50 -20.30 -7.57
CA ASN A 430 39.13 -19.07 -7.98
C ASN A 430 40.66 -19.19 -8.20
N GLU A 431 41.14 -20.40 -8.43
CA GLU A 431 42.48 -20.68 -8.91
C GLU A 431 42.49 -20.77 -10.43
N LEU A 432 43.31 -19.95 -11.09
CA LEU A 432 43.34 -19.82 -12.52
C LEU A 432 44.70 -20.31 -13.06
N ILE A 433 44.64 -21.11 -14.10
CA ILE A 433 45.83 -21.70 -14.72
C ILE A 433 46.41 -20.70 -15.74
N ILE A 434 47.69 -20.38 -15.59
CA ILE A 434 48.41 -19.55 -16.56
C ILE A 434 48.42 -20.24 -17.91
N GLY A 435 48.10 -19.49 -18.98
CA GLY A 435 47.97 -20.00 -20.34
C GLY A 435 46.51 -20.35 -20.72
N LYS A 436 45.58 -20.29 -19.79
CA LYS A 436 44.13 -20.40 -20.07
C LYS A 436 43.45 -19.04 -19.94
N THR A 437 42.29 -18.91 -20.54
CA THR A 437 41.40 -17.74 -20.37
C THR A 437 40.09 -18.15 -19.76
N TYR A 438 39.45 -17.23 -19.00
CA TYR A 438 38.21 -17.48 -18.27
C TYR A 438 37.22 -16.38 -18.59
N THR A 439 36.10 -16.75 -19.21
CA THR A 439 35.07 -15.81 -19.62
C THR A 439 34.06 -15.62 -18.47
N LEU A 440 33.81 -14.35 -18.10
CA LEU A 440 32.87 -13.97 -17.09
C LEU A 440 31.52 -13.52 -17.74
N ASP A 441 30.78 -14.46 -18.22
CA ASP A 441 29.42 -14.22 -18.76
C ASP A 441 28.39 -14.03 -17.64
N LYS A 442 27.11 -13.87 -18.02
CA LYS A 442 26.00 -13.67 -17.07
C LYS A 442 25.80 -14.84 -16.10
N SER A 443 26.30 -16.03 -16.43
CA SER A 443 26.26 -17.18 -15.51
C SER A 443 27.28 -17.05 -14.39
N LYS A 444 28.30 -16.27 -14.59
CA LYS A 444 29.40 -16.04 -13.63
C LYS A 444 29.22 -14.76 -12.85
N VAL A 445 28.80 -13.69 -13.50
CA VAL A 445 28.62 -12.37 -12.89
C VAL A 445 27.23 -11.85 -13.23
N SER A 446 26.47 -11.50 -12.22
CA SER A 446 25.15 -10.87 -12.37
C SER A 446 24.92 -9.84 -11.29
N VAL A 447 24.10 -8.83 -11.59
CA VAL A 447 23.63 -7.84 -10.64
C VAL A 447 22.25 -8.27 -10.14
N ASN A 448 22.05 -8.18 -8.86
CA ASN A 448 20.78 -8.51 -8.22
C ASN A 448 20.03 -7.21 -7.85
N PRO A 449 18.71 -7.10 -8.08
CA PRO A 449 17.83 -8.06 -8.74
C PRO A 449 18.12 -8.19 -10.26
N SER A 450 17.59 -9.23 -10.90
CA SER A 450 17.81 -9.47 -12.35
C SER A 450 17.25 -8.36 -13.25
N SER A 451 16.34 -7.56 -12.73
CA SER A 451 15.76 -6.36 -13.36
C SER A 451 16.64 -5.10 -13.23
N ALA A 452 17.70 -5.16 -12.44
CA ALA A 452 18.72 -4.11 -12.41
C ALA A 452 19.57 -4.11 -13.69
N ASP A 453 20.25 -2.99 -13.94
CA ASP A 453 21.23 -2.93 -15.02
C ASP A 453 22.34 -3.94 -14.75
N GLN A 454 22.52 -4.86 -15.69
CA GLN A 454 23.50 -5.94 -15.56
C GLN A 454 24.92 -5.52 -15.97
N GLU A 455 25.10 -4.27 -16.39
CA GLU A 455 26.42 -3.79 -16.81
C GLU A 455 27.32 -3.56 -15.58
N VAL A 456 28.49 -4.18 -15.64
CA VAL A 456 29.51 -4.08 -14.59
C VAL A 456 30.85 -3.64 -15.14
N THR A 457 31.64 -3.02 -14.27
CA THR A 457 33.10 -2.85 -14.46
C THR A 457 33.80 -3.92 -13.65
N ILE A 458 34.84 -4.51 -14.24
CA ILE A 458 35.68 -5.50 -13.56
C ILE A 458 37.13 -5.05 -13.64
N THR A 459 37.74 -4.89 -12.49
CA THR A 459 39.15 -4.45 -12.36
C THR A 459 39.96 -5.42 -11.54
N SER A 460 41.21 -5.64 -11.92
CA SER A 460 42.15 -6.43 -11.15
C SER A 460 43.07 -5.50 -10.35
N SER A 461 43.40 -5.87 -9.13
CA SER A 461 44.35 -5.13 -8.29
C SER A 461 45.77 -5.16 -8.86
N ASP A 462 46.10 -6.20 -9.65
CA ASP A 462 47.35 -6.30 -10.39
C ASP A 462 47.13 -6.97 -11.75
N PRO A 463 47.00 -6.17 -12.84
CA PRO A 463 46.80 -6.70 -14.18
C PRO A 463 48.00 -7.47 -14.76
N SER A 464 49.19 -7.36 -14.15
CA SER A 464 50.36 -8.15 -14.56
C SER A 464 50.28 -9.60 -14.08
N ILE A 465 49.49 -9.86 -13.05
CA ILE A 465 49.22 -11.20 -12.54
C ILE A 465 47.97 -11.78 -13.23
N ILE A 466 46.85 -11.09 -13.12
CA ILE A 466 45.60 -11.46 -13.82
C ILE A 466 45.02 -10.24 -14.49
N LYS A 467 44.94 -10.26 -15.81
CA LYS A 467 44.34 -9.19 -16.61
C LYS A 467 42.86 -9.43 -16.80
N ALA A 468 42.05 -8.41 -16.50
CA ALA A 468 40.61 -8.39 -16.79
C ALA A 468 40.34 -7.41 -17.95
N LYS A 469 39.80 -7.90 -19.07
CA LYS A 469 39.49 -7.07 -20.25
C LYS A 469 38.23 -7.56 -20.95
N LYS A 470 37.41 -6.63 -21.44
CA LYS A 470 36.27 -6.96 -22.30
C LYS A 470 36.78 -7.47 -23.67
N ASN A 471 36.14 -8.54 -24.15
CA ASN A 471 36.31 -9.04 -25.50
C ASN A 471 35.46 -8.25 -26.51
N ALA A 472 35.44 -8.67 -27.78
CA ALA A 472 34.65 -8.04 -28.84
C ALA A 472 33.12 -8.07 -28.57
N ASP A 473 32.63 -9.04 -27.82
CA ASP A 473 31.22 -9.19 -27.44
C ASP A 473 30.85 -8.38 -26.18
N GLY A 474 31.81 -7.62 -25.63
CA GLY A 474 31.59 -6.83 -24.42
C GLY A 474 31.61 -7.63 -23.11
N VAL A 475 32.04 -8.89 -23.15
CA VAL A 475 32.13 -9.79 -21.99
C VAL A 475 33.55 -9.76 -21.45
N TYR A 476 33.69 -9.67 -20.13
CA TYR A 476 35.01 -9.70 -19.49
C TYR A 476 35.63 -11.08 -19.59
N VAL A 477 36.91 -11.08 -19.94
CA VAL A 477 37.79 -12.26 -19.97
C VAL A 477 38.96 -12.04 -19.02
N LEU A 478 39.17 -13.00 -18.14
CA LEU A 478 40.36 -13.04 -17.27
C LEU A 478 41.47 -13.80 -17.94
N THR A 479 42.66 -13.22 -17.96
CA THR A 479 43.88 -13.82 -18.48
C THR A 479 44.95 -13.83 -17.39
N PRO A 480 45.20 -14.99 -16.75
CA PRO A 480 46.32 -15.13 -15.83
C PRO A 480 47.65 -15.11 -16.60
N LEU A 481 48.57 -14.24 -16.20
CA LEU A 481 49.81 -13.96 -16.89
C LEU A 481 51.07 -14.40 -16.09
N SER A 482 51.03 -14.24 -14.77
CA SER A 482 52.09 -14.63 -13.85
C SER A 482 51.53 -15.16 -12.55
N GLU A 483 52.36 -15.91 -11.82
CA GLU A 483 51.94 -16.47 -10.52
C GLU A 483 51.72 -15.37 -9.49
N GLY A 484 50.66 -15.53 -8.69
CA GLY A 484 50.32 -14.60 -7.64
C GLY A 484 48.82 -14.54 -7.37
N SER A 485 48.45 -13.72 -6.40
CA SER A 485 47.06 -13.47 -6.03
C SER A 485 46.69 -12.03 -6.30
N VAL A 486 45.44 -11.83 -6.74
CA VAL A 486 44.85 -10.49 -6.97
C VAL A 486 43.49 -10.41 -6.32
N THR A 487 43.07 -9.19 -6.02
CA THR A 487 41.68 -8.89 -5.74
C THR A 487 41.00 -8.41 -7.01
N LEU A 488 39.99 -9.13 -7.45
CA LEU A 488 39.10 -8.71 -8.53
C LEU A 488 37.96 -7.88 -7.92
N THR A 489 37.81 -6.64 -8.38
CA THR A 489 36.68 -5.79 -7.96
C THR A 489 35.68 -5.72 -9.10
N ILE A 490 34.43 -6.12 -8.80
CA ILE A 490 33.30 -6.10 -9.71
C ILE A 490 32.34 -5.03 -9.19
N ALA A 491 32.03 -4.02 -9.97
CA ALA A 491 31.15 -2.93 -9.58
C ALA A 491 30.06 -2.68 -10.61
N SER A 492 28.86 -2.35 -10.14
CA SER A 492 27.76 -1.91 -11.02
C SER A 492 28.14 -0.61 -11.71
N VAL A 493 27.91 -0.52 -13.01
CA VAL A 493 28.19 0.71 -13.78
C VAL A 493 27.26 1.84 -13.33
N ARG A 494 25.97 1.55 -13.06
CA ARG A 494 25.01 2.57 -12.61
C ARG A 494 25.20 3.01 -11.17
N ASN A 495 25.62 2.11 -10.30
CA ASN A 495 25.87 2.41 -8.89
C ASN A 495 27.20 1.76 -8.45
N PRO A 496 28.33 2.44 -8.63
CA PRO A 496 29.65 1.90 -8.30
C PRO A 496 29.87 1.55 -6.82
N GLU A 497 29.03 2.05 -5.93
CA GLU A 497 29.06 1.66 -4.51
C GLU A 497 28.61 0.21 -4.30
N ILE A 498 27.78 -0.32 -5.21
CA ILE A 498 27.40 -1.72 -5.24
C ILE A 498 28.50 -2.49 -5.94
N LYS A 499 29.35 -3.11 -5.14
CA LYS A 499 30.53 -3.84 -5.62
C LYS A 499 30.74 -5.14 -4.84
N LYS A 500 31.48 -6.04 -5.45
CA LYS A 500 31.96 -7.28 -4.84
C LYS A 500 33.44 -7.47 -5.12
N GLU A 501 34.18 -7.86 -4.11
CA GLU A 501 35.59 -8.20 -4.20
C GLU A 501 35.77 -9.70 -4.09
N VAL A 502 36.62 -10.27 -4.94
CA VAL A 502 36.92 -11.69 -4.98
C VAL A 502 38.42 -11.87 -5.11
N THR A 503 38.99 -12.71 -4.27
CA THR A 503 40.41 -13.09 -4.38
C THR A 503 40.56 -14.19 -5.40
N LEU A 504 41.43 -13.96 -6.40
CA LEU A 504 41.81 -14.92 -7.44
C LEU A 504 43.29 -15.23 -7.32
N LYS A 505 43.67 -16.47 -7.62
CA LYS A 505 45.04 -16.93 -7.61
C LYS A 505 45.42 -17.49 -8.99
N ALA A 506 46.47 -16.97 -9.57
CA ALA A 506 47.04 -17.50 -10.81
C ALA A 506 48.23 -18.41 -10.48
N TYR A 507 48.30 -19.52 -11.15
CA TYR A 507 49.36 -20.49 -10.93
C TYR A 507 49.71 -21.26 -12.21
N THR A 508 50.90 -21.81 -12.23
CA THR A 508 51.32 -22.76 -13.24
C THR A 508 51.14 -24.18 -12.69
N PRO A 509 50.41 -25.07 -13.36
CA PRO A 509 50.31 -26.47 -12.93
C PRO A 509 51.68 -27.14 -12.87
N MET A 510 51.89 -27.94 -11.84
CA MET A 510 53.11 -28.74 -11.75
C MET A 510 53.26 -29.65 -12.97
N THR A 511 54.45 -29.69 -13.52
CA THR A 511 54.78 -30.63 -14.60
C THR A 511 54.75 -32.09 -14.10
N PRO A 512 54.60 -33.07 -15.01
CA PRO A 512 54.69 -34.49 -14.63
C PRO A 512 55.97 -34.86 -13.90
N SER A 513 57.10 -34.29 -14.27
CA SER A 513 58.38 -34.52 -13.59
C SER A 513 58.38 -33.94 -12.16
N GLU A 514 57.90 -32.71 -11.99
CA GLU A 514 57.77 -32.11 -10.66
C GLU A 514 56.82 -32.89 -9.75
N ILE A 515 55.67 -33.33 -10.25
CA ILE A 515 54.70 -34.16 -9.53
C ILE A 515 55.37 -35.47 -9.11
N SER A 516 56.04 -36.11 -10.07
CA SER A 516 56.74 -37.39 -9.83
C SER A 516 57.76 -37.34 -8.72
N THR A 517 58.35 -36.20 -8.48
CA THR A 517 59.34 -36.00 -7.40
C THR A 517 58.68 -35.49 -6.12
N TYR A 518 57.76 -34.54 -6.23
CA TYR A 518 57.21 -33.86 -5.07
C TYR A 518 56.36 -34.76 -4.17
N PHE A 519 55.54 -35.66 -4.73
CA PHE A 519 54.57 -36.45 -3.96
C PHE A 519 55.17 -37.66 -3.30
N MET A 520 56.36 -38.11 -3.71
CA MET A 520 57.03 -39.24 -3.11
C MET A 520 57.23 -39.04 -1.59
N GLY A 521 56.75 -40.01 -0.79
CA GLY A 521 56.90 -40.02 0.67
C GLY A 521 56.01 -39.04 1.41
N LYS A 522 55.04 -38.39 0.74
CA LYS A 522 54.11 -37.43 1.39
C LYS A 522 52.78 -38.05 1.69
N THR A 523 52.16 -37.52 2.75
CA THR A 523 50.85 -37.91 3.23
C THR A 523 49.91 -36.69 3.20
N PHE A 524 48.69 -36.92 2.75
CA PHE A 524 47.64 -35.90 2.67
C PHE A 524 46.42 -36.39 3.41
N GLU A 525 45.69 -35.50 4.06
CA GLU A 525 44.47 -35.85 4.80
C GLU A 525 43.29 -34.95 4.51
N TYR A 526 42.11 -35.52 4.64
CA TYR A 526 40.82 -34.84 4.54
C TYR A 526 39.90 -35.36 5.61
N VAL A 527 39.27 -34.45 6.36
CA VAL A 527 38.25 -34.80 7.36
C VAL A 527 36.88 -34.56 6.74
N SER A 528 36.07 -35.61 6.64
CA SER A 528 34.72 -35.53 6.14
C SER A 528 33.77 -34.79 7.10
N SER A 529 32.61 -34.34 6.61
CA SER A 529 31.56 -33.73 7.42
C SER A 529 31.02 -34.67 8.55
N TYR A 530 31.24 -35.97 8.39
CA TYR A 530 30.90 -36.99 9.40
C TYR A 530 32.03 -37.26 10.42
N GLY A 531 33.13 -36.48 10.34
CA GLY A 531 34.26 -36.63 11.27
C GLY A 531 35.24 -37.75 10.92
N TYR A 532 35.10 -38.41 9.77
CA TYR A 532 36.05 -39.43 9.32
C TYR A 532 37.29 -38.80 8.72
N THR A 533 38.47 -39.19 9.17
CA THR A 533 39.75 -38.80 8.61
C THR A 533 40.14 -39.75 7.46
N ASN A 534 40.24 -39.18 6.26
CA ASN A 534 40.72 -39.92 5.08
C ASN A 534 42.17 -39.53 4.83
N VAL A 535 43.01 -40.50 4.61
CA VAL A 535 44.47 -40.32 4.45
C VAL A 535 44.96 -40.96 3.17
N ILE A 536 45.72 -40.18 2.37
CA ILE A 536 46.42 -40.65 1.19
C ILE A 536 47.92 -40.59 1.48
N THR A 537 48.61 -41.71 1.34
CA THR A 537 50.07 -41.78 1.53
C THR A 537 50.73 -42.27 0.25
N PHE A 538 51.66 -41.49 -0.24
CA PHE A 538 52.55 -41.86 -1.36
C PHE A 538 53.83 -42.54 -0.84
N ASN A 539 54.17 -43.66 -1.43
CA ASN A 539 55.42 -44.37 -1.03
C ASN A 539 56.63 -43.50 -1.36
N SER A 540 57.66 -43.60 -0.53
CA SER A 540 58.90 -42.81 -0.65
C SER A 540 59.88 -43.31 -1.74
N THR A 541 59.76 -44.55 -2.17
CA THR A 541 60.69 -45.19 -3.09
C THR A 541 60.06 -45.72 -4.38
N THR A 542 58.78 -45.95 -4.38
CA THR A 542 58.05 -46.50 -5.54
C THR A 542 56.83 -45.63 -5.90
N LYS A 543 56.38 -45.73 -7.16
CA LYS A 543 55.16 -45.07 -7.64
C LYS A 543 53.89 -45.79 -7.22
N SER A 544 53.80 -46.04 -5.91
CA SER A 544 52.65 -46.67 -5.27
C SER A 544 52.17 -45.82 -4.09
N GLY A 545 51.02 -46.13 -3.56
CA GLY A 545 50.48 -45.47 -2.37
C GLY A 545 49.33 -46.23 -1.76
N THR A 546 48.83 -45.67 -0.68
CA THR A 546 47.67 -46.21 0.04
C THR A 546 46.67 -45.13 0.39
N ILE A 547 45.40 -45.53 0.49
CA ILE A 547 44.31 -44.71 1.02
C ILE A 547 43.63 -45.45 2.13
N SER A 548 43.39 -44.74 3.21
CA SER A 548 42.67 -45.24 4.37
C SER A 548 41.63 -44.21 4.89
N SER A 549 40.63 -44.68 5.59
CA SER A 549 39.65 -43.85 6.26
C SER A 549 39.43 -44.33 7.67
N SER A 550 39.33 -43.44 8.64
CA SER A 550 39.02 -43.80 10.03
C SER A 550 37.65 -44.46 10.21
N GLY A 551 36.77 -44.31 9.22
CA GLY A 551 35.45 -44.95 9.18
C GLY A 551 35.44 -46.36 8.57
N SER A 552 36.62 -46.88 8.14
CA SER A 552 36.74 -48.18 7.50
C SER A 552 38.03 -48.88 7.93
N SER A 553 37.95 -50.18 8.08
CA SER A 553 39.15 -51.00 8.32
C SER A 553 39.92 -51.35 7.03
N LYS A 554 39.36 -51.00 5.87
CA LYS A 554 39.93 -51.30 4.55
C LYS A 554 40.96 -50.25 4.13
N VAL A 555 42.09 -50.71 3.60
CA VAL A 555 43.11 -49.85 2.99
C VAL A 555 43.21 -50.19 1.52
N THR A 556 43.05 -49.18 0.67
CA THR A 556 43.19 -49.33 -0.79
C THR A 556 44.65 -49.03 -1.17
N LYS A 557 45.27 -49.94 -1.90
CA LYS A 557 46.60 -49.77 -2.50
C LYS A 557 46.43 -49.27 -3.95
N PHE A 558 47.27 -48.39 -4.39
CA PHE A 558 47.28 -47.90 -5.79
C PHE A 558 48.68 -47.74 -6.30
N ASN A 559 48.81 -47.84 -7.62
CA ASN A 559 49.96 -47.32 -8.37
C ASN A 559 49.58 -45.97 -9.03
N TRP A 560 50.53 -45.12 -9.23
CA TRP A 560 50.28 -43.81 -9.77
C TRP A 560 51.37 -43.34 -10.74
N GLU A 561 50.97 -42.48 -11.65
CA GLU A 561 51.83 -41.75 -12.56
C GLU A 561 51.29 -40.36 -12.82
N SER A 562 52.13 -39.49 -13.35
CA SER A 562 51.69 -38.19 -13.90
C SER A 562 52.13 -38.12 -15.35
N THR A 563 51.17 -38.00 -16.26
CA THR A 563 51.37 -37.87 -17.69
C THR A 563 50.89 -36.53 -18.23
N LYS A 564 50.16 -35.79 -17.39
CA LYS A 564 49.60 -34.49 -17.70
C LYS A 564 49.89 -33.53 -16.55
N ALA A 565 50.31 -32.31 -16.89
CA ALA A 565 50.56 -31.26 -15.91
C ALA A 565 49.32 -31.03 -15.03
N GLY A 566 49.50 -30.98 -13.72
CA GLY A 566 48.46 -30.75 -12.72
C GLY A 566 47.62 -31.98 -12.37
N TYR A 567 47.96 -33.20 -12.86
CA TYR A 567 47.19 -34.40 -12.61
C TYR A 567 48.06 -35.57 -12.18
N ILE A 568 47.51 -36.40 -11.30
CA ILE A 568 48.03 -37.70 -10.93
C ILE A 568 47.00 -38.75 -11.37
N SER A 569 47.40 -39.70 -12.20
CA SER A 569 46.59 -40.82 -12.63
C SER A 569 46.83 -42.02 -11.71
N LEU A 570 45.76 -42.69 -11.34
CA LEU A 570 45.80 -43.90 -10.51
C LEU A 570 45.49 -45.12 -11.37
N TYR A 571 46.21 -46.18 -11.12
CA TYR A 571 45.97 -47.48 -11.75
C TYR A 571 46.27 -48.60 -10.76
N ASP A 572 45.83 -49.84 -11.08
CA ASP A 572 45.97 -51.02 -10.23
C ASP A 572 45.51 -50.77 -8.79
N CYS A 573 44.33 -50.11 -8.64
CA CYS A 573 43.75 -49.86 -7.31
C CYS A 573 43.18 -51.16 -6.76
N VAL A 574 43.76 -51.70 -5.69
CA VAL A 574 43.36 -52.96 -5.06
C VAL A 574 42.97 -52.69 -3.63
N PRO A 575 41.71 -52.91 -3.24
CA PRO A 575 41.27 -52.87 -1.85
C PRO A 575 41.97 -53.97 -1.04
N ASP A 576 42.28 -53.70 0.21
CA ASP A 576 42.86 -54.66 1.13
C ASP A 576 41.84 -55.72 1.48
N GLY A 577 42.09 -56.99 1.03
CA GLY A 577 41.26 -58.13 1.31
C GLY A 577 40.77 -58.93 0.12
N ASN A 578 41.62 -59.48 -0.64
CA ASN A 578 41.50 -60.68 -1.51
C ASN A 578 40.24 -60.88 -2.37
N ASP A 579 39.41 -59.90 -2.55
CA ASP A 579 38.24 -60.03 -3.48
C ASP A 579 38.45 -59.08 -4.65
N GLU A 580 38.88 -59.63 -5.77
CA GLU A 580 39.01 -58.92 -7.03
C GLU A 580 37.71 -58.29 -7.57
N ASN A 581 36.59 -58.55 -6.88
CA ASN A 581 35.25 -58.08 -7.21
C ASN A 581 34.66 -57.14 -6.15
N GLU A 582 35.34 -56.86 -5.03
CA GLU A 582 34.85 -55.79 -4.14
C GLU A 582 35.17 -54.42 -4.73
N ASP A 583 34.13 -53.74 -4.97
CA ASP A 583 34.04 -52.41 -5.54
C ASP A 583 35.12 -51.46 -5.00
N ILE A 584 36.04 -51.06 -5.82
CA ILE A 584 36.95 -49.93 -5.65
C ILE A 584 36.16 -48.67 -5.32
N GLU A 585 34.86 -48.66 -5.62
CA GLU A 585 33.88 -47.60 -5.37
C GLU A 585 33.74 -47.21 -3.91
N GLY A 586 33.98 -48.10 -2.95
CA GLY A 586 33.72 -47.82 -1.53
C GLY A 586 34.63 -46.75 -0.90
N ASN A 587 35.88 -46.59 -1.38
CA ASN A 587 36.87 -45.68 -0.78
C ASN A 587 37.20 -44.46 -1.65
N PHE A 588 36.97 -44.51 -2.98
CA PHE A 588 37.36 -43.44 -3.91
C PHE A 588 36.26 -42.97 -4.82
N GLY A 589 35.12 -43.61 -4.87
CA GLY A 589 34.26 -43.41 -6.01
C GLY A 589 34.95 -43.81 -7.31
N TYR A 590 34.48 -43.31 -8.42
CA TYR A 590 34.97 -43.68 -9.76
C TYR A 590 36.19 -42.87 -10.23
N SER A 591 36.75 -41.99 -9.40
CA SER A 591 37.90 -41.16 -9.80
C SER A 591 39.18 -41.94 -9.86
N LYS A 592 39.78 -41.99 -11.05
CA LYS A 592 41.09 -42.59 -11.26
C LYS A 592 42.19 -41.52 -11.36
N SER A 593 41.92 -40.29 -10.88
CA SER A 593 42.87 -39.21 -10.91
C SER A 593 42.73 -38.24 -9.75
N PHE A 594 43.83 -37.68 -9.34
CA PHE A 594 43.88 -36.50 -8.48
C PHE A 594 44.23 -35.26 -9.29
N ILE A 595 43.59 -34.15 -8.96
CA ILE A 595 43.95 -32.84 -9.44
C ILE A 595 44.90 -32.22 -8.41
N VAL A 596 46.03 -31.70 -8.87
CA VAL A 596 47.01 -31.00 -8.05
C VAL A 596 46.74 -29.51 -8.09
N THR A 597 46.39 -28.92 -6.93
CA THR A 597 46.06 -27.50 -6.80
C THR A 597 47.28 -26.59 -6.81
N ALA A 598 47.05 -25.26 -6.85
CA ALA A 598 48.09 -24.24 -6.74
C ALA A 598 48.92 -24.40 -5.45
N ASP A 599 48.34 -24.81 -4.36
CA ASP A 599 49.01 -25.06 -3.06
C ASP A 599 49.59 -26.45 -2.95
N LYS A 600 49.62 -27.19 -4.04
CA LYS A 600 50.13 -28.57 -4.11
C LYS A 600 49.37 -29.57 -3.23
N ASN A 601 48.06 -29.30 -3.05
CA ASN A 601 47.13 -30.19 -2.43
C ASN A 601 46.39 -31.02 -3.49
N LEU A 602 45.57 -31.98 -3.05
CA LEU A 602 44.97 -32.95 -3.94
C LEU A 602 43.46 -32.83 -3.91
N TYR A 603 42.86 -32.80 -5.08
CA TYR A 603 41.42 -32.97 -5.26
C TYR A 603 41.08 -34.34 -5.80
N VAL A 604 40.05 -34.95 -5.20
CA VAL A 604 39.51 -36.21 -5.66
C VAL A 604 38.02 -36.06 -5.89
N GLU A 605 37.53 -36.32 -7.09
CA GLU A 605 36.12 -36.31 -7.45
C GLU A 605 35.48 -37.65 -7.09
N ARG A 606 34.33 -37.60 -6.42
CA ARG A 606 33.45 -38.76 -6.21
C ARG A 606 32.22 -38.64 -7.11
N PRO A 607 32.21 -39.23 -8.31
CA PRO A 607 31.18 -38.97 -9.32
C PRO A 607 29.75 -39.28 -8.89
N ASN A 608 29.54 -40.31 -8.07
CA ASN A 608 28.22 -40.75 -7.62
C ASN A 608 27.57 -39.85 -6.57
N TYR A 609 28.34 -39.02 -5.89
CA TYR A 609 27.88 -38.13 -4.82
C TYR A 609 28.05 -36.67 -5.15
N TYR A 610 28.60 -36.35 -6.33
CA TYR A 610 28.95 -34.98 -6.75
C TYR A 610 29.80 -34.22 -5.72
N ASP A 611 30.54 -34.94 -4.87
CA ASP A 611 31.43 -34.39 -3.85
C ASP A 611 32.87 -34.41 -4.33
N MET A 612 33.56 -33.28 -4.14
CA MET A 612 35.00 -33.20 -4.31
C MET A 612 35.64 -33.23 -2.95
N HIS A 613 36.62 -34.15 -2.74
CA HIS A 613 37.39 -34.25 -1.51
C HIS A 613 38.71 -33.52 -1.66
N TYR A 614 38.95 -32.57 -0.77
CA TYR A 614 40.18 -31.76 -0.77
C TYR A 614 41.15 -32.26 0.32
N PHE A 615 42.25 -32.87 -0.11
CA PHE A 615 43.27 -33.43 0.76
C PHE A 615 44.41 -32.43 0.91
N VAL A 616 44.73 -32.10 2.13
CA VAL A 616 45.79 -31.15 2.49
C VAL A 616 47.00 -31.91 3.00
N LEU A 617 48.20 -31.39 2.68
CA LEU A 617 49.46 -31.99 3.13
C LEU A 617 49.44 -32.09 4.66
N LYS A 618 49.67 -33.30 5.16
CA LYS A 618 49.87 -33.56 6.58
C LYS A 618 51.29 -33.20 6.95
N VAL A 619 51.43 -32.23 7.84
CA VAL A 619 52.73 -31.75 8.34
C VAL A 619 53.26 -32.65 9.42
#